data_4de0e0d1fae508bdf4054ce20132993e
#
_entry.id   4de0e0d1fae508bdf4054ce20132993e
#
_cell.length_a   1.000
_cell.length_b   1.000
_cell.length_c   1.000
_cell.angle_alpha   90.00
_cell.angle_beta   90.00
_cell.angle_gamma   90.00
#
_symmetry.space_group_name_H-M   'P 1'
#
loop_
_entity.id
_entity.type
_entity.pdbx_description
1 polymer ?
#
loop_
_entity_poly.entity_id
_entity_poly.type
_entity_poly.pdbx_seq_one_letter_code
_entity_poly.pdbx_strand_id
1 'polypeptide(L)'
;LWNLPEGETRFGSEYGIGITMPEEDSPAFAGTFHRSGMDVRLLPESGSGIGLFEGDEVTESMALRHDRMDDPTRLQLGSLGLRVHSERGSDRLWLRAWDEDHPDIEGFLLPEFYAVDPTWRFQARMELYPEPIILTVPDVTGGTIEYTAPGELVFKKDGRERRLIATQTPTSTSYFVMMWDSTATTE
;
A
#
# COMPACT_ATOMS: atom_id res chain seq x y z
N LEU A 1 2.62 3.93 -7.14
CA LEU A 1 1.86 2.69 -7.28
C LEU A 1 1.05 2.78 -8.58
N TRP A 2 1.28 1.88 -9.54
CA TRP A 2 0.60 1.84 -10.85
C TRP A 2 -0.09 0.51 -11.02
N ASN A 3 -1.31 0.53 -11.56
CA ASN A 3 -2.02 -0.69 -11.90
C ASN A 3 -1.27 -1.46 -13.01
N LEU A 4 -1.18 -2.78 -12.86
CA LEU A 4 -0.71 -3.69 -13.91
C LEU A 4 -1.93 -4.40 -14.51
N PRO A 5 -2.49 -3.90 -15.63
CA PRO A 5 -3.61 -4.55 -16.32
C PRO A 5 -3.18 -5.88 -16.94
N GLU A 6 -4.16 -6.68 -17.35
CA GLU A 6 -3.89 -7.88 -18.19
C GLU A 6 -3.16 -7.48 -19.48
N GLY A 7 -2.23 -8.34 -19.92
CA GLY A 7 -1.43 -8.12 -21.10
C GLY A 7 -0.15 -7.34 -20.83
N GLU A 8 0.22 -6.47 -21.74
CA GLU A 8 1.51 -5.77 -21.73
C GLU A 8 1.38 -4.36 -21.17
N THR A 9 2.30 -3.99 -20.29
CA THR A 9 2.46 -2.64 -19.76
C THR A 9 3.91 -2.21 -19.93
N ARG A 10 4.15 -1.24 -20.82
CA ARG A 10 5.49 -0.68 -21.04
C ARG A 10 5.83 0.30 -19.93
N PHE A 11 7.13 0.41 -19.61
CA PHE A 11 7.61 1.35 -18.60
C PHE A 11 8.96 1.97 -18.98
N GLY A 12 9.21 3.14 -18.43
CA GLY A 12 10.39 3.95 -18.70
C GLY A 12 10.11 5.43 -18.41
N SER A 13 11.04 6.33 -18.74
CA SER A 13 10.85 7.75 -18.48
C SER A 13 10.09 8.49 -19.60
N GLU A 14 9.85 7.85 -20.77
CA GLU A 14 9.08 8.46 -21.84
C GLU A 14 7.63 8.73 -21.39
N TYR A 15 7.19 9.98 -21.57
CA TYR A 15 5.84 10.38 -21.19
C TYR A 15 4.77 9.59 -21.98
N GLY A 16 3.81 9.03 -21.26
CA GLY A 16 2.69 8.29 -21.88
C GLY A 16 3.00 6.87 -22.29
N ILE A 17 4.18 6.34 -21.95
CA ILE A 17 4.60 4.96 -22.29
C ILE A 17 3.74 3.86 -21.62
N GLY A 18 3.03 4.20 -20.58
CA GLY A 18 2.27 3.29 -19.72
C GLY A 18 2.56 3.58 -18.26
N ILE A 19 3.69 3.10 -17.73
CA ILE A 19 4.21 3.50 -16.43
C ILE A 19 5.39 4.44 -16.64
N THR A 20 5.20 5.73 -16.32
CA THR A 20 6.24 6.74 -16.43
C THR A 20 7.07 6.79 -15.14
N MET A 21 8.38 6.59 -15.29
CA MET A 21 9.38 6.65 -14.23
C MET A 21 10.13 8.00 -14.30
N PRO A 22 10.83 8.43 -13.23
CA PRO A 22 11.71 9.59 -13.28
C PRO A 22 12.83 9.43 -14.33
N GLU A 23 13.21 10.53 -15.00
CA GLU A 23 14.26 10.51 -16.04
C GLU A 23 15.64 10.19 -15.46
N GLU A 24 15.90 10.60 -14.23
CA GLU A 24 17.16 10.32 -13.52
C GLU A 24 17.37 8.84 -13.21
N ASP A 25 16.30 8.06 -13.12
CA ASP A 25 16.36 6.66 -12.73
C ASP A 25 16.16 5.69 -13.89
N SER A 26 15.59 6.15 -15.00
CA SER A 26 15.13 5.25 -16.05
C SER A 26 15.42 5.77 -17.45
N PRO A 27 15.84 4.91 -18.39
CA PRO A 27 15.84 5.26 -19.81
C PRO A 27 14.41 5.51 -20.32
N ALA A 28 14.29 6.13 -21.48
CA ALA A 28 13.00 6.41 -22.12
C ALA A 28 12.11 5.15 -22.19
N PHE A 29 12.70 4.01 -22.52
CA PHE A 29 12.06 2.69 -22.47
C PHE A 29 12.96 1.73 -21.70
N ALA A 30 12.47 1.22 -20.57
CA ALA A 30 13.19 0.29 -19.71
C ALA A 30 12.75 -1.17 -19.89
N GLY A 31 11.55 -1.40 -20.44
CA GLY A 31 11.04 -2.74 -20.67
C GLY A 31 9.52 -2.84 -20.64
N THR A 32 9.05 -4.06 -20.52
CA THR A 32 7.62 -4.38 -20.51
C THR A 32 7.31 -5.38 -19.41
N PHE A 33 6.27 -5.12 -18.63
CA PHE A 33 5.63 -6.12 -17.78
C PHE A 33 4.54 -6.81 -18.58
N HIS A 34 4.56 -8.12 -18.61
CA HIS A 34 3.50 -8.95 -19.20
C HIS A 34 2.77 -9.67 -18.08
N ARG A 35 1.48 -9.39 -17.93
CA ARG A 35 0.60 -10.01 -16.94
C ARG A 35 -0.33 -11.02 -17.57
N SER A 36 -0.51 -12.19 -16.94
CA SER A 36 -1.52 -13.17 -17.23
C SER A 36 -2.09 -13.73 -15.92
N GLY A 37 -3.28 -13.29 -15.55
CA GLY A 37 -3.87 -13.59 -14.23
C GLY A 37 -3.03 -13.05 -13.10
N MET A 38 -2.52 -13.94 -12.24
CA MET A 38 -1.62 -13.59 -11.13
C MET A 38 -0.14 -13.67 -11.50
N ASP A 39 0.18 -14.14 -12.69
CA ASP A 39 1.55 -14.25 -13.17
C ASP A 39 2.00 -12.97 -13.85
N VAL A 40 3.17 -12.49 -13.47
CA VAL A 40 3.82 -11.32 -14.08
C VAL A 40 5.21 -11.70 -14.54
N ARG A 41 5.56 -11.31 -15.76
CA ARG A 41 6.91 -11.42 -16.30
C ARG A 41 7.46 -10.06 -16.66
N LEU A 42 8.73 -9.87 -16.36
CA LEU A 42 9.51 -8.74 -16.85
C LEU A 42 10.18 -9.14 -18.17
N LEU A 43 10.07 -8.30 -19.18
CA LEU A 43 10.83 -8.31 -20.41
C LEU A 43 11.68 -7.03 -20.41
N PRO A 44 12.95 -7.09 -20.00
CA PRO A 44 13.81 -5.91 -19.94
C PRO A 44 14.17 -5.44 -21.34
N GLU A 45 14.32 -4.13 -21.51
CA GLU A 45 15.01 -3.58 -22.69
C GLU A 45 16.51 -3.74 -22.52
N SER A 46 17.21 -4.03 -23.60
CA SER A 46 18.67 -4.22 -23.57
C SER A 46 19.36 -2.93 -23.12
N GLY A 47 20.22 -3.06 -22.10
CA GLY A 47 20.94 -1.92 -21.53
C GLY A 47 20.05 -0.95 -20.73
N SER A 48 18.88 -1.37 -20.30
CA SER A 48 17.99 -0.55 -19.46
C SER A 48 18.53 -0.30 -18.06
N GLY A 49 19.48 -1.11 -17.60
CA GLY A 49 20.00 -1.04 -16.24
C GLY A 49 19.07 -1.62 -15.17
N ILE A 50 17.94 -2.24 -15.55
CA ILE A 50 17.10 -2.90 -14.58
C ILE A 50 17.76 -4.18 -14.05
N GLY A 51 17.83 -4.34 -12.75
CA GLY A 51 18.46 -5.48 -12.09
C GLY A 51 17.61 -6.05 -10.96
N LEU A 52 18.11 -7.13 -10.36
CA LEU A 52 17.65 -7.58 -9.06
C LEU A 52 18.17 -6.63 -7.99
N PHE A 53 17.38 -6.37 -6.97
CA PHE A 53 17.82 -5.55 -5.84
C PHE A 53 19.06 -6.18 -5.16
N GLU A 54 20.15 -5.42 -5.05
CA GLU A 54 21.45 -5.89 -4.57
C GLU A 54 22.00 -7.09 -5.38
N GLY A 55 21.61 -7.21 -6.66
CA GLY A 55 21.97 -8.33 -7.52
C GLY A 55 22.39 -7.91 -8.93
N ASP A 56 22.40 -8.88 -9.82
CA ASP A 56 22.82 -8.68 -11.20
C ASP A 56 21.74 -8.01 -12.05
N GLU A 57 22.17 -7.38 -13.15
CA GLU A 57 21.29 -6.86 -14.19
C GLU A 57 20.44 -7.98 -14.79
N VAL A 58 19.16 -7.71 -14.99
CA VAL A 58 18.23 -8.63 -15.66
C VAL A 58 18.29 -8.40 -17.15
N THR A 59 18.91 -9.32 -17.87
CA THR A 59 19.11 -9.23 -19.32
C THR A 59 18.14 -10.10 -20.13
N GLU A 60 17.45 -11.03 -19.46
CA GLU A 60 16.48 -11.93 -20.09
C GLU A 60 15.12 -11.85 -19.40
N SER A 61 14.09 -12.31 -20.11
CA SER A 61 12.75 -12.37 -19.55
C SER A 61 12.69 -13.24 -18.30
N MET A 62 12.15 -12.72 -17.21
CA MET A 62 12.01 -13.43 -15.94
C MET A 62 10.60 -13.33 -15.36
N ALA A 63 10.18 -14.36 -14.63
CA ALA A 63 8.96 -14.33 -13.84
C ALA A 63 9.19 -13.53 -12.55
N LEU A 64 8.21 -12.70 -12.17
CA LEU A 64 8.22 -11.90 -10.96
C LEU A 64 7.28 -12.51 -9.92
N ARG A 65 7.76 -12.65 -8.71
CA ARG A 65 6.97 -13.09 -7.55
C ARG A 65 6.43 -11.86 -6.83
N HIS A 66 5.11 -11.76 -6.71
CA HIS A 66 4.48 -10.64 -6.01
C HIS A 66 4.67 -10.74 -4.48
N ASP A 67 4.41 -9.66 -3.77
CA ASP A 67 4.72 -9.49 -2.33
C ASP A 67 3.94 -10.38 -1.36
N ARG A 68 2.96 -11.13 -1.84
CA ARG A 68 2.22 -12.14 -1.05
C ARG A 68 2.69 -13.58 -1.29
N MET A 69 3.66 -13.76 -2.18
CA MET A 69 4.35 -15.05 -2.35
C MET A 69 5.54 -15.14 -1.39
N ASP A 70 6.01 -16.36 -1.13
CA ASP A 70 7.28 -16.54 -0.43
C ASP A 70 8.41 -15.96 -1.27
N ASP A 71 9.35 -15.23 -0.66
CA ASP A 71 10.51 -14.64 -1.30
C ASP A 71 10.15 -13.79 -2.55
N PRO A 72 9.47 -12.66 -2.38
CA PRO A 72 9.01 -11.83 -3.48
C PRO A 72 10.17 -11.20 -4.24
N THR A 73 10.03 -11.09 -5.57
CA THR A 73 11.05 -10.48 -6.42
C THR A 73 11.13 -8.98 -6.15
N ARG A 74 12.32 -8.49 -5.83
CA ARG A 74 12.64 -7.07 -5.73
C ARG A 74 13.56 -6.71 -6.89
N LEU A 75 13.17 -5.68 -7.65
CA LEU A 75 13.95 -5.14 -8.74
C LEU A 75 14.53 -3.78 -8.33
N GLN A 76 15.57 -3.37 -9.03
CA GLN A 76 16.17 -2.04 -8.94
C GLN A 76 16.29 -1.42 -10.33
N LEU A 77 15.95 -0.14 -10.44
CA LEU A 77 16.15 0.68 -11.65
C LEU A 77 16.59 2.08 -11.21
N GLY A 78 17.84 2.43 -11.45
CA GLY A 78 18.45 3.61 -10.85
C GLY A 78 18.43 3.53 -9.33
N SER A 79 17.94 4.57 -8.66
CA SER A 79 17.71 4.57 -7.19
C SER A 79 16.41 3.86 -6.78
N LEU A 80 15.52 3.56 -7.73
CA LEU A 80 14.22 3.01 -7.45
C LEU A 80 14.25 1.52 -7.14
N GLY A 81 13.69 1.14 -6.01
CA GLY A 81 13.26 -0.23 -5.74
C GLY A 81 11.88 -0.48 -6.35
N LEU A 82 11.69 -1.62 -7.02
CA LEU A 82 10.43 -1.98 -7.67
C LEU A 82 9.95 -3.35 -7.18
N ARG A 83 8.63 -3.52 -7.06
CA ARG A 83 8.01 -4.79 -6.67
C ARG A 83 6.58 -4.91 -7.18
N VAL A 84 6.20 -6.12 -7.58
CA VAL A 84 4.79 -6.41 -7.84
C VAL A 84 4.04 -6.55 -6.52
N HIS A 85 2.99 -5.76 -6.36
CA HIS A 85 2.09 -5.78 -5.21
C HIS A 85 0.78 -6.45 -5.58
N SER A 86 0.36 -7.44 -4.78
CA SER A 86 -0.92 -8.13 -4.92
C SER A 86 -1.91 -7.60 -3.90
N GLU A 87 -3.02 -7.07 -4.35
CA GLU A 87 -4.08 -6.59 -3.49
C GLU A 87 -4.78 -7.74 -2.76
N ARG A 88 -5.07 -7.53 -1.46
CA ARG A 88 -5.73 -8.57 -0.67
C ARG A 88 -7.20 -8.72 -1.08
N GLY A 89 -7.63 -9.96 -1.36
CA GLY A 89 -9.03 -10.27 -1.65
C GLY A 89 -9.46 -9.93 -3.08
N SER A 90 -8.51 -9.56 -3.94
CA SER A 90 -8.75 -9.32 -5.35
C SER A 90 -7.67 -9.98 -6.21
N ASP A 91 -7.88 -10.00 -7.51
CA ASP A 91 -6.90 -10.43 -8.52
C ASP A 91 -6.11 -9.25 -9.09
N ARG A 92 -6.26 -8.05 -8.52
CA ARG A 92 -5.54 -6.85 -8.99
C ARG A 92 -4.08 -6.89 -8.58
N LEU A 93 -3.23 -6.55 -9.55
CA LEU A 93 -1.79 -6.41 -9.37
C LEU A 93 -1.35 -4.99 -9.67
N TRP A 94 -0.35 -4.54 -8.95
CA TRP A 94 0.20 -3.20 -9.03
C TRP A 94 1.72 -3.25 -9.10
N LEU A 95 2.34 -2.32 -9.79
CA LEU A 95 3.76 -2.04 -9.61
C LEU A 95 3.92 -1.01 -8.51
N ARG A 96 4.66 -1.36 -7.46
CA ARG A 96 5.09 -0.44 -6.41
C ARG A 96 6.53 -0.03 -6.68
N ALA A 97 6.79 1.29 -6.65
CA ALA A 97 8.14 1.84 -6.61
C ALA A 97 8.34 2.60 -5.30
N TRP A 98 9.56 2.63 -4.85
CA TRP A 98 10.05 3.47 -3.74
C TRP A 98 11.48 3.86 -4.03
N ASP A 99 11.89 4.99 -3.49
CA ASP A 99 13.25 5.50 -3.54
C ASP A 99 13.76 5.62 -2.10
N GLU A 100 14.78 4.84 -1.76
CA GLU A 100 15.37 4.84 -0.41
C GLU A 100 16.37 5.99 -0.23
N ASP A 101 16.84 6.58 -1.33
CA ASP A 101 17.85 7.65 -1.35
C ASP A 101 17.23 9.01 -1.72
N HIS A 102 15.89 9.11 -1.75
CA HIS A 102 15.22 10.36 -2.11
C HIS A 102 15.64 11.50 -1.17
N PRO A 103 16.06 12.67 -1.70
CA PRO A 103 16.57 13.79 -0.87
C PRO A 103 15.61 14.26 0.21
N ASP A 104 14.31 14.14 -0.01
CA ASP A 104 13.29 14.51 0.97
C ASP A 104 13.29 13.62 2.23
N ILE A 105 13.91 12.43 2.17
CA ILE A 105 14.02 11.53 3.34
C ILE A 105 14.91 12.16 4.41
N GLU A 106 16.06 12.74 4.02
CA GLU A 106 16.95 13.43 4.96
C GLU A 106 16.33 14.68 5.57
N GLY A 107 15.49 15.36 4.79
CA GLY A 107 14.76 16.56 5.21
C GLY A 107 13.43 16.28 5.90
N PHE A 108 12.99 15.01 5.96
CA PHE A 108 11.70 14.67 6.53
C PHE A 108 11.67 14.88 8.04
N LEU A 109 10.95 15.91 8.46
CA LEU A 109 10.68 16.14 9.88
C LEU A 109 9.49 15.29 10.29
N LEU A 110 9.71 14.39 11.24
CA LEU A 110 8.61 13.65 11.84
C LEU A 110 7.61 14.65 12.45
N PRO A 111 6.30 14.47 12.23
CA PRO A 111 5.30 15.27 12.90
C PRO A 111 5.53 15.27 14.41
N GLU A 112 5.41 16.43 15.03
CA GLU A 112 5.46 16.51 16.49
C GLU A 112 4.25 15.77 17.07
N PHE A 113 4.52 14.85 17.99
CA PHE A 113 3.47 14.20 18.75
C PHE A 113 3.12 15.03 19.96
N TYR A 114 1.85 15.11 20.31
CA TYR A 114 1.43 15.64 21.59
C TYR A 114 2.10 14.86 22.72
N ALA A 115 2.42 15.55 23.82
CA ALA A 115 2.89 14.89 25.04
C ALA A 115 1.86 13.83 25.46
N VAL A 116 2.35 12.70 25.97
CA VAL A 116 1.46 11.63 26.46
C VAL A 116 0.64 12.19 27.64
N ASP A 117 -0.67 12.26 27.45
CA ASP A 117 -1.62 12.70 28.47
C ASP A 117 -2.44 11.49 28.96
N PRO A 118 -2.22 11.06 30.24
CA PRO A 118 -2.94 9.92 30.80
C PRO A 118 -4.48 10.10 30.84
N THR A 119 -4.98 11.32 30.73
CA THR A 119 -6.43 11.60 30.72
C THR A 119 -7.10 11.08 29.44
N TRP A 120 -6.32 10.76 28.40
CA TRP A 120 -6.78 10.10 27.17
C TRP A 120 -6.75 8.56 27.24
N ARG A 121 -6.44 8.02 28.41
CA ARG A 121 -6.53 6.57 28.64
C ARG A 121 -7.92 6.23 29.15
N PHE A 122 -8.70 5.50 28.37
CA PHE A 122 -10.06 5.10 28.70
C PHE A 122 -10.17 3.60 28.94
N GLN A 123 -11.06 3.21 29.86
CA GLN A 123 -11.59 1.87 29.93
C GLN A 123 -12.85 1.84 29.05
N ALA A 124 -12.85 0.99 28.04
CA ALA A 124 -13.98 0.76 27.19
C ALA A 124 -14.57 -0.61 27.42
N ARG A 125 -15.89 -0.74 27.30
CA ARG A 125 -16.56 -2.04 27.21
C ARG A 125 -16.90 -2.29 25.74
N MET A 126 -16.84 -3.56 25.32
CA MET A 126 -17.32 -3.97 24.01
C MET A 126 -18.82 -4.23 24.10
N GLU A 127 -19.60 -3.57 23.28
CA GLU A 127 -21.02 -3.86 23.04
C GLU A 127 -21.15 -4.52 21.67
N LEU A 128 -21.49 -5.81 21.67
CA LEU A 128 -21.61 -6.57 20.43
C LEU A 128 -22.95 -6.23 19.74
N TYR A 129 -22.92 -6.15 18.43
CA TYR A 129 -24.14 -6.13 17.62
C TYR A 129 -24.82 -7.49 17.63
N PRO A 130 -26.16 -7.55 17.43
CA PRO A 130 -26.86 -8.83 17.26
C PRO A 130 -26.29 -9.66 16.10
N GLU A 131 -25.87 -8.97 15.02
CA GLU A 131 -25.15 -9.51 13.88
C GLU A 131 -24.03 -8.54 13.51
N PRO A 132 -22.82 -9.04 13.21
CA PRO A 132 -21.73 -8.18 12.75
C PRO A 132 -22.14 -7.38 11.51
N ILE A 133 -21.73 -6.11 11.44
CA ILE A 133 -21.93 -5.28 10.26
C ILE A 133 -20.69 -5.24 9.38
N ILE A 134 -20.86 -5.00 8.09
CA ILE A 134 -19.78 -4.77 7.15
C ILE A 134 -19.62 -3.28 6.93
N LEU A 135 -18.41 -2.78 7.17
CA LEU A 135 -18.03 -1.41 6.84
C LEU A 135 -17.25 -1.44 5.53
N THR A 136 -17.75 -0.75 4.53
CA THR A 136 -17.05 -0.55 3.26
C THR A 136 -16.33 0.80 3.29
N VAL A 137 -15.02 0.78 3.18
CA VAL A 137 -14.16 1.97 3.27
C VAL A 137 -13.42 2.16 1.95
N PRO A 138 -13.42 3.35 1.34
CA PRO A 138 -12.59 3.64 0.17
C PRO A 138 -11.10 3.42 0.49
N ASP A 139 -10.38 2.83 -0.46
CA ASP A 139 -8.94 2.70 -0.38
C ASP A 139 -8.21 3.72 -1.29
N VAL A 140 -6.90 3.81 -1.13
CA VAL A 140 -6.04 4.75 -1.89
C VAL A 140 -5.91 4.37 -3.37
N THR A 141 -6.36 3.19 -3.76
CA THR A 141 -6.30 2.70 -5.15
C THR A 141 -7.59 2.97 -5.93
N GLY A 142 -8.55 3.65 -5.30
CA GLY A 142 -9.88 3.93 -5.87
C GLY A 142 -10.84 2.74 -5.76
N GLY A 143 -10.48 1.69 -5.01
CA GLY A 143 -11.33 0.58 -4.65
C GLY A 143 -12.00 0.78 -3.28
N THR A 144 -12.46 -0.33 -2.71
CA THR A 144 -13.02 -0.37 -1.37
C THR A 144 -12.52 -1.60 -0.62
N ILE A 145 -12.34 -1.44 0.70
CA ILE A 145 -12.02 -2.53 1.61
C ILE A 145 -13.21 -2.76 2.53
N GLU A 146 -13.58 -4.02 2.72
CA GLU A 146 -14.61 -4.41 3.65
C GLU A 146 -14.01 -4.85 4.99
N TYR A 147 -14.52 -4.28 6.07
CA TYR A 147 -14.17 -4.64 7.43
C TYR A 147 -15.37 -5.18 8.15
N THR A 148 -15.20 -6.33 8.81
CA THR A 148 -16.24 -6.86 9.71
C THR A 148 -16.17 -6.14 11.05
N ALA A 149 -17.27 -5.55 11.48
CA ALA A 149 -17.41 -4.90 12.79
C ALA A 149 -18.37 -5.72 13.69
N PRO A 150 -17.84 -6.42 14.69
CA PRO A 150 -18.68 -7.21 15.61
C PRO A 150 -19.43 -6.35 16.63
N GLY A 151 -19.07 -5.07 16.80
CA GLY A 151 -19.67 -4.20 17.79
C GLY A 151 -19.01 -2.84 17.94
N GLU A 152 -19.24 -2.20 19.06
CA GLU A 152 -18.72 -0.88 19.40
C GLU A 152 -17.94 -0.90 20.72
N LEU A 153 -16.87 -0.12 20.78
CA LEU A 153 -16.20 0.23 22.02
C LEU A 153 -16.90 1.44 22.64
N VAL A 154 -17.44 1.24 23.84
CA VAL A 154 -18.19 2.25 24.59
C VAL A 154 -17.40 2.70 25.79
N PHE A 155 -17.16 4.01 25.92
CA PHE A 155 -16.41 4.62 27.02
C PHE A 155 -17.01 5.99 27.38
N LYS A 156 -16.55 6.56 28.50
CA LYS A 156 -16.96 7.90 28.92
C LYS A 156 -15.80 8.87 28.84
N LYS A 157 -16.04 10.05 28.27
CA LYS A 157 -15.13 11.19 28.29
C LYS A 157 -15.93 12.45 28.63
N ASP A 158 -15.46 13.22 29.60
CA ASP A 158 -16.08 14.47 30.07
C ASP A 158 -17.59 14.29 30.41
N GLY A 159 -17.89 13.18 31.10
CA GLY A 159 -19.25 12.81 31.51
C GLY A 159 -20.18 12.35 30.39
N ARG A 160 -19.71 12.31 29.14
CA ARG A 160 -20.49 11.89 27.97
C ARG A 160 -20.05 10.48 27.52
N GLU A 161 -21.04 9.67 27.15
CA GLU A 161 -20.77 8.39 26.52
C GLU A 161 -20.30 8.64 25.08
N ARG A 162 -19.26 7.89 24.69
CA ARG A 162 -18.68 7.87 23.34
C ARG A 162 -18.68 6.43 22.83
N ARG A 163 -18.93 6.28 21.53
CA ARG A 163 -19.00 4.99 20.85
C ARG A 163 -18.10 5.03 19.63
N LEU A 164 -17.29 4.00 19.47
CA LEU A 164 -16.42 3.83 18.30
C LEU A 164 -16.66 2.44 17.73
N ILE A 165 -16.97 2.36 16.45
CA ILE A 165 -17.13 1.09 15.76
C ILE A 165 -15.80 0.35 15.76
N ALA A 166 -15.80 -0.87 16.26
CA ALA A 166 -14.62 -1.71 16.36
C ALA A 166 -14.65 -2.76 15.24
N THR A 167 -13.66 -2.73 14.38
CA THR A 167 -13.49 -3.74 13.33
C THR A 167 -12.45 -4.77 13.73
N GLN A 168 -12.57 -5.98 13.22
CA GLN A 168 -11.65 -7.07 13.49
C GLN A 168 -11.39 -7.86 12.22
N THR A 169 -10.14 -8.22 11.98
CA THR A 169 -9.80 -9.21 10.96
C THR A 169 -9.87 -10.61 11.57
N PRO A 170 -10.15 -11.66 10.78
CA PRO A 170 -10.31 -13.03 11.30
C PRO A 170 -9.11 -13.57 12.08
N THR A 171 -7.91 -13.01 11.84
CA THR A 171 -6.64 -13.44 12.43
C THR A 171 -6.14 -12.55 13.57
N SER A 172 -6.86 -11.45 13.88
CA SER A 172 -6.42 -10.48 14.88
C SER A 172 -7.12 -10.69 16.21
N THR A 173 -6.37 -10.58 17.30
CA THR A 173 -6.90 -10.51 18.68
C THR A 173 -7.16 -9.06 19.12
N SER A 174 -6.77 -8.09 18.28
CA SER A 174 -6.95 -6.66 18.51
C SER A 174 -8.04 -6.09 17.63
N TYR A 175 -8.72 -5.08 18.13
CA TYR A 175 -9.67 -4.32 17.34
C TYR A 175 -8.98 -3.14 16.66
N PHE A 176 -9.40 -2.88 15.42
CA PHE A 176 -9.02 -1.69 14.68
C PHE A 176 -10.18 -0.71 14.69
N VAL A 177 -9.90 0.55 15.00
CA VAL A 177 -10.92 1.61 15.07
C VAL A 177 -10.55 2.70 14.09
N MET A 178 -11.43 2.95 13.13
CA MET A 178 -11.33 4.09 12.23
C MET A 178 -12.10 5.25 12.84
N MET A 179 -11.45 6.40 12.99
CA MET A 179 -12.06 7.63 13.50
C MET A 179 -12.04 8.68 12.43
N TRP A 180 -13.14 9.39 12.32
CA TRP A 180 -13.25 10.58 11.51
C TRP A 180 -13.48 11.78 12.43
N ASP A 181 -12.64 12.80 12.32
CA ASP A 181 -12.89 14.07 12.99
C ASP A 181 -13.92 14.85 12.19
N SER A 182 -15.12 15.00 12.76
CA SER A 182 -16.22 15.77 12.19
C SER A 182 -16.29 17.21 12.69
N THR A 183 -15.27 17.67 13.44
CA THR A 183 -15.23 19.06 13.88
C THR A 183 -14.88 19.98 12.71
N ALA A 184 -15.68 21.03 12.52
CA ALA A 184 -15.56 21.96 11.38
C ALA A 184 -14.37 22.93 11.51
N THR A 185 -13.46 22.74 12.45
CA THR A 185 -12.41 23.70 12.83
C THR A 185 -10.99 23.17 12.72
N THR A 186 -10.78 22.04 12.06
CA THR A 186 -9.44 21.60 11.66
C THR A 186 -9.09 22.30 10.35
N GLU A 187 -8.53 23.52 10.43
CA GLU A 187 -7.72 24.12 9.37
C GLU A 187 -6.31 23.55 9.38
#